data_d162aba37415f8386676e3824b5ce7cb
#
_entry.id   d162aba37415f8386676e3824b5ce7cb
#
_cell.length_a   1.000
_cell.length_b   1.000
_cell.length_c   1.000
_cell.angle_alpha   90.00
_cell.angle_beta   90.00
_cell.angle_gamma   90.00
#
_symmetry.space_group_name_H-M   'P 1'
#
loop_
_entity.id
_entity.type
_entity.pdbx_description
1 polymer ?
#
loop_
_entity_poly.entity_id
_entity_poly.type
_entity_poly.pdbx_seq_one_letter_code
_entity_poly.pdbx_strand_id
1 'polypeptide(L)'
;THIRRKLETAGARDITRRSLVVIPTRNGQSHHVGRDGEFWRTFVFVEGVQSLEAVQSPDQALQAGRAFGEFQSLLVDLPGGRLHETIPAFHDTRKRFGALQQAIAKDRHNRARSARPEIEFALSRAGLVGVILDAMAKGKIPERVTHNDTKFNNVMLDTLTGEAKCVVDLDTVMPGCALYDFGDMVRTTTSPTLE
;
A
#
# COMPACT_ATOMS: atom_id res chain seq x y z
N THR A 1 -1.43 12.07 -12.78
CA THR A 1 -1.35 13.48 -13.21
C THR A 1 -0.68 14.38 -12.17
N HIS A 2 -1.04 14.33 -10.86
CA HIS A 2 -0.42 15.15 -9.81
C HIS A 2 1.06 14.80 -9.59
N ILE A 3 1.36 13.52 -9.31
CA ILE A 3 2.75 13.03 -9.16
C ILE A 3 3.59 13.41 -10.39
N ARG A 4 3.09 13.13 -11.58
CA ARG A 4 3.80 13.46 -12.83
C ARG A 4 4.15 14.94 -12.90
N ARG A 5 3.20 15.84 -12.66
CA ARG A 5 3.45 17.29 -12.64
C ARG A 5 4.52 17.69 -11.62
N LYS A 6 4.50 17.12 -10.42
CA LYS A 6 5.54 17.39 -9.41
C LYS A 6 6.91 16.92 -9.87
N LEU A 7 7.00 15.73 -10.47
CA LEU A 7 8.24 15.21 -11.04
C LEU A 7 8.75 16.10 -12.20
N GLU A 8 7.86 16.57 -13.08
CA GLU A 8 8.18 17.50 -14.16
C GLU A 8 8.73 18.83 -13.60
N THR A 9 8.05 19.41 -12.61
CA THR A 9 8.48 20.65 -11.96
C THR A 9 9.83 20.50 -11.24
N ALA A 10 10.10 19.32 -10.68
CA ALA A 10 11.39 19.01 -10.05
C ALA A 10 12.50 18.68 -11.07
N GLY A 11 12.24 18.75 -12.38
CA GLY A 11 13.21 18.43 -13.42
C GLY A 11 13.60 16.95 -13.47
N ALA A 12 12.74 16.07 -12.98
CA ALA A 12 13.01 14.64 -12.99
C ALA A 12 13.12 14.09 -14.41
N ARG A 13 14.05 13.18 -14.61
CA ARG A 13 14.19 12.41 -15.85
C ARG A 13 13.35 11.12 -15.76
N ASP A 14 13.02 10.54 -16.90
CA ASP A 14 12.33 9.24 -17.02
C ASP A 14 10.99 9.18 -16.26
N ILE A 15 10.19 10.25 -16.34
CA ILE A 15 8.94 10.42 -15.58
C ILE A 15 7.96 9.27 -15.84
N THR A 16 7.93 8.72 -17.08
CA THR A 16 7.10 7.57 -17.44
C THR A 16 7.52 6.28 -16.77
N ARG A 17 8.76 6.21 -16.24
CA ARG A 17 9.24 5.09 -15.43
C ARG A 17 9.08 5.34 -13.92
N ARG A 18 8.69 6.55 -13.51
CA ARG A 18 8.58 6.96 -12.10
C ARG A 18 7.12 7.13 -11.63
N SER A 19 6.18 6.99 -12.53
CA SER A 19 4.76 7.06 -12.22
C SER A 19 3.93 6.26 -13.22
N LEU A 20 2.88 5.61 -12.76
CA LEU A 20 1.93 4.97 -13.65
C LEU A 20 1.22 6.00 -14.52
N VAL A 21 1.25 5.79 -15.83
CA VAL A 21 0.61 6.64 -16.84
C VAL A 21 -0.55 5.88 -17.46
N VAL A 22 -1.78 6.33 -17.18
CA VAL A 22 -2.99 5.73 -17.76
C VAL A 22 -3.03 6.05 -19.26
N ILE A 23 -3.26 5.03 -20.07
CA ILE A 23 -3.56 5.17 -21.50
C ILE A 23 -5.07 5.39 -21.62
N PRO A 24 -5.53 6.54 -22.11
CA PRO A 24 -6.96 6.81 -22.23
C PRO A 24 -7.59 5.90 -23.30
N THR A 25 -8.85 5.61 -23.12
CA THR A 25 -9.67 4.92 -24.14
C THR A 25 -9.80 5.80 -25.39
N ARG A 26 -10.29 5.24 -26.50
CA ARG A 26 -10.49 5.99 -27.77
C ARG A 26 -11.39 7.21 -27.63
N ASN A 27 -12.30 7.21 -26.66
CA ASN A 27 -13.19 8.34 -26.33
C ASN A 27 -12.68 9.19 -25.15
N GLY A 28 -11.40 9.06 -24.78
CA GLY A 28 -10.72 9.92 -23.81
C GLY A 28 -10.99 9.59 -22.34
N GLN A 29 -11.67 8.48 -22.04
CA GLN A 29 -11.94 8.07 -20.65
C GLN A 29 -10.72 7.40 -20.02
N SER A 30 -10.59 7.51 -18.70
CA SER A 30 -9.49 6.87 -17.95
C SER A 30 -9.64 5.35 -17.78
N HIS A 31 -10.81 4.80 -18.08
CA HIS A 31 -11.12 3.38 -17.98
C HIS A 31 -12.18 2.98 -18.99
N HIS A 32 -12.29 1.70 -19.24
CA HIS A 32 -13.34 1.08 -20.02
C HIS A 32 -14.23 0.22 -19.12
N VAL A 33 -15.52 0.29 -19.30
CA VAL A 33 -16.48 -0.61 -18.64
C VAL A 33 -16.83 -1.72 -19.63
N GLY A 34 -16.50 -2.96 -19.28
CA GLY A 34 -16.82 -4.16 -20.05
C GLY A 34 -18.31 -4.44 -20.11
N ARG A 35 -18.74 -5.36 -20.99
CA ARG A 35 -20.15 -5.79 -21.10
C ARG A 35 -20.66 -6.49 -19.84
N ASP A 36 -19.76 -7.04 -19.06
CA ASP A 36 -19.97 -7.69 -17.75
C ASP A 36 -20.03 -6.71 -16.57
N GLY A 37 -19.82 -5.40 -16.84
CA GLY A 37 -19.75 -4.36 -15.82
C GLY A 37 -18.37 -4.18 -15.18
N GLU A 38 -17.37 -4.96 -15.58
CA GLU A 38 -16.00 -4.86 -15.06
C GLU A 38 -15.28 -3.62 -15.58
N PHE A 39 -14.39 -3.06 -14.74
CA PHE A 39 -13.63 -1.86 -15.04
C PHE A 39 -12.20 -2.22 -15.47
N TRP A 40 -11.80 -1.74 -16.62
CA TRP A 40 -10.49 -2.01 -17.22
C TRP A 40 -9.69 -0.71 -17.36
N ARG A 41 -8.45 -0.73 -16.92
CA ARG A 41 -7.49 0.36 -17.12
C ARG A 41 -6.24 -0.18 -17.78
N THR A 42 -5.66 0.60 -18.67
CA THR A 42 -4.40 0.30 -19.33
C THR A 42 -3.37 1.34 -18.94
N PHE A 43 -2.17 0.90 -18.61
CA PHE A 43 -1.05 1.76 -18.29
C PHE A 43 0.06 1.62 -19.32
N VAL A 44 0.88 2.67 -19.47
CA VAL A 44 2.14 2.57 -20.21
C VAL A 44 3.00 1.53 -19.49
N PHE A 45 3.53 0.59 -20.27
CA PHE A 45 4.45 -0.42 -19.71
C PHE A 45 5.76 0.25 -19.27
N VAL A 46 6.23 -0.09 -18.10
CA VAL A 46 7.48 0.43 -17.54
C VAL A 46 8.61 -0.54 -17.89
N GLU A 47 9.44 -0.15 -18.87
CA GLU A 47 10.54 -0.99 -19.34
C GLU A 47 11.76 -0.98 -18.41
N GLY A 48 12.55 -2.06 -18.42
CA GLY A 48 13.80 -2.17 -17.69
C GLY A 48 13.64 -2.17 -16.17
N VAL A 49 12.49 -2.62 -15.66
CA VAL A 49 12.21 -2.78 -14.25
C VAL A 49 11.69 -4.18 -13.94
N GLN A 50 11.77 -4.57 -12.68
CA GLN A 50 11.21 -5.81 -12.16
C GLN A 50 10.58 -5.59 -10.79
N SER A 51 9.55 -6.35 -10.47
CA SER A 51 9.01 -6.52 -9.11
C SER A 51 9.56 -7.82 -8.52
N LEU A 52 9.85 -7.82 -7.23
CA LEU A 52 10.35 -8.99 -6.51
C LEU A 52 9.40 -9.30 -5.34
N GLU A 53 9.14 -10.58 -5.12
CA GLU A 53 8.22 -11.02 -4.06
C GLU A 53 8.83 -10.90 -2.65
N ALA A 54 10.15 -11.09 -2.53
CA ALA A 54 10.86 -11.02 -1.27
C ALA A 54 12.13 -10.20 -1.37
N VAL A 55 12.48 -9.53 -0.29
CA VAL A 55 13.74 -8.79 -0.16
C VAL A 55 14.91 -9.75 -0.04
N GLN A 56 15.94 -9.55 -0.85
CA GLN A 56 17.15 -10.37 -0.91
C GLN A 56 18.37 -9.67 -0.35
N SER A 57 18.29 -8.35 -0.11
CA SER A 57 19.40 -7.56 0.44
C SER A 57 18.90 -6.34 1.21
N PRO A 58 19.71 -5.80 2.16
CA PRO A 58 19.39 -4.55 2.84
C PRO A 58 19.19 -3.36 1.89
N ASP A 59 19.91 -3.32 0.77
CA ASP A 59 19.76 -2.25 -0.22
C ASP A 59 18.38 -2.27 -0.87
N GLN A 60 17.83 -3.43 -1.14
CA GLN A 60 16.45 -3.55 -1.66
C GLN A 60 15.42 -3.04 -0.64
N ALA A 61 15.60 -3.35 0.64
CA ALA A 61 14.73 -2.80 1.70
C ALA A 61 14.84 -1.27 1.79
N LEU A 62 16.06 -0.73 1.66
CA LEU A 62 16.29 0.71 1.59
C LEU A 62 15.58 1.34 0.38
N GLN A 63 15.65 0.72 -0.79
CA GLN A 63 14.97 1.21 -1.99
C GLN A 63 13.45 1.21 -1.82
N ALA A 64 12.87 0.19 -1.19
CA ALA A 64 11.43 0.17 -0.86
C ALA A 64 11.06 1.33 0.07
N GLY A 65 11.81 1.53 1.15
CA GLY A 65 11.59 2.63 2.09
C GLY A 65 11.66 4.00 1.42
N ARG A 66 12.64 4.21 0.53
CA ARG A 66 12.77 5.44 -0.26
C ARG A 66 11.60 5.65 -1.20
N ALA A 67 11.18 4.60 -1.92
CA ALA A 67 10.07 4.66 -2.87
C ALA A 67 8.75 5.07 -2.20
N PHE A 68 8.38 4.41 -1.11
CA PHE A 68 7.15 4.74 -0.39
C PHE A 68 7.22 6.09 0.32
N GLY A 69 8.38 6.46 0.88
CA GLY A 69 8.60 7.78 1.47
C GLY A 69 8.48 8.91 0.44
N GLU A 70 9.07 8.73 -0.75
CA GLU A 70 8.95 9.67 -1.87
C GLU A 70 7.49 9.74 -2.36
N PHE A 71 6.82 8.60 -2.51
CA PHE A 71 5.43 8.53 -2.91
C PHE A 71 4.52 9.33 -1.96
N GLN A 72 4.65 9.14 -0.65
CA GLN A 72 3.90 9.92 0.35
C GLN A 72 4.23 11.42 0.28
N SER A 73 5.50 11.78 0.12
CA SER A 73 5.94 13.18 -0.02
C SER A 73 5.34 13.85 -1.26
N LEU A 74 5.24 13.11 -2.36
CA LEU A 74 4.63 13.62 -3.60
C LEU A 74 3.12 13.84 -3.46
N LEU A 75 2.45 13.14 -2.52
CA LEU A 75 1.00 13.22 -2.32
C LEU A 75 0.56 14.14 -1.17
N VAL A 76 1.50 14.75 -0.43
CA VAL A 76 1.19 15.55 0.76
C VAL A 76 0.25 16.73 0.47
N ASP A 77 0.34 17.30 -0.72
CA ASP A 77 -0.43 18.42 -1.23
C ASP A 77 -1.34 18.05 -2.41
N LEU A 78 -1.80 16.79 -2.44
CA LEU A 78 -2.72 16.33 -3.49
C LEU A 78 -3.99 17.19 -3.47
N PRO A 79 -4.32 17.89 -4.57
CA PRO A 79 -5.51 18.72 -4.64
C PRO A 79 -6.78 17.86 -4.81
N GLY A 80 -7.94 18.45 -4.50
CA GLY A 80 -9.24 17.79 -4.72
C GLY A 80 -9.92 17.27 -3.45
N GLY A 81 -9.35 17.56 -2.28
CA GLY A 81 -9.93 17.18 -1.00
C GLY A 81 -9.65 15.74 -0.60
N ARG A 82 -10.43 15.23 0.35
CA ARG A 82 -10.28 13.86 0.87
C ARG A 82 -10.67 12.83 -0.18
N LEU A 83 -9.80 11.86 -0.43
CA LEU A 83 -10.09 10.74 -1.33
C LEU A 83 -11.19 9.83 -0.77
N HIS A 84 -11.83 9.07 -1.64
CA HIS A 84 -12.76 8.01 -1.25
C HIS A 84 -12.01 6.85 -0.59
N GLU A 85 -12.64 6.23 0.40
CA GLU A 85 -12.17 4.96 0.94
C GLU A 85 -12.60 3.85 -0.03
N THR A 86 -11.65 3.30 -0.79
CA THR A 86 -11.90 2.20 -1.72
C THR A 86 -12.23 0.90 -0.98
N ILE A 87 -11.63 0.72 0.21
CA ILE A 87 -11.93 -0.39 1.12
C ILE A 87 -12.23 0.20 2.51
N PRO A 88 -13.50 0.34 2.88
CA PRO A 88 -13.89 0.94 4.15
C PRO A 88 -13.29 0.22 5.36
N ALA A 89 -12.72 0.99 6.29
CA ALA A 89 -12.11 0.48 7.52
C ALA A 89 -10.95 -0.52 7.28
N PHE A 90 -10.20 -0.38 6.18
CA PHE A 90 -9.15 -1.31 5.76
C PHE A 90 -8.10 -1.55 6.85
N HIS A 91 -7.65 -0.52 7.55
CA HIS A 91 -6.70 -0.60 8.67
C HIS A 91 -7.33 -0.41 10.05
N ASP A 92 -8.64 -0.64 10.19
CA ASP A 92 -9.31 -0.61 11.50
C ASP A 92 -8.92 -1.86 12.31
N THR A 93 -7.86 -1.72 13.09
CA THR A 93 -7.33 -2.81 13.93
C THR A 93 -8.31 -3.27 14.99
N ARG A 94 -9.22 -2.42 15.49
CA ARG A 94 -10.28 -2.83 16.43
C ARG A 94 -11.28 -3.78 15.78
N LYS A 95 -11.74 -3.43 14.57
CA LYS A 95 -12.65 -4.30 13.79
C LYS A 95 -11.99 -5.62 13.44
N ARG A 96 -10.73 -5.57 12.99
CA ARG A 96 -9.95 -6.79 12.66
C ARG A 96 -9.75 -7.68 13.90
N PHE A 97 -9.43 -7.08 15.04
CA PHE A 97 -9.27 -7.83 16.29
C PHE A 97 -10.60 -8.45 16.77
N GLY A 98 -11.70 -7.70 16.69
CA GLY A 98 -13.03 -8.22 16.97
C GLY A 98 -13.43 -9.38 16.04
N ALA A 99 -13.09 -9.29 14.76
CA ALA A 99 -13.30 -10.37 13.79
C ALA A 99 -12.46 -11.62 14.13
N LEU A 100 -11.20 -11.46 14.57
CA LEU A 100 -10.36 -12.55 15.07
C LEU A 100 -11.02 -13.24 16.27
N GLN A 101 -11.47 -12.47 17.27
CA GLN A 101 -12.12 -13.04 18.47
C GLN A 101 -13.38 -13.83 18.09
N GLN A 102 -14.18 -13.32 17.16
CA GLN A 102 -15.36 -14.04 16.66
C GLN A 102 -15.01 -15.31 15.88
N ALA A 103 -13.93 -15.28 15.09
CA ALA A 103 -13.45 -16.45 14.36
C ALA A 103 -12.97 -17.54 15.32
N ILE A 104 -12.24 -17.17 16.36
CA ILE A 104 -11.79 -18.10 17.43
C ILE A 104 -13.00 -18.72 18.13
N ALA A 105 -13.98 -17.92 18.55
CA ALA A 105 -15.15 -18.40 19.26
C ALA A 105 -16.02 -19.34 18.41
N LYS A 106 -16.11 -19.10 17.10
CA LYS A 106 -16.86 -19.94 16.17
C LYS A 106 -16.15 -21.21 15.74
N ASP A 107 -14.84 -21.18 15.67
CA ASP A 107 -13.92 -22.24 15.22
C ASP A 107 -14.49 -23.21 14.17
N ARG A 108 -15.11 -22.68 13.13
CA ARG A 108 -15.91 -23.42 12.12
C ARG A 108 -15.16 -24.58 11.46
N HIS A 109 -13.85 -24.53 11.47
CA HIS A 109 -12.99 -25.50 10.79
C HIS A 109 -12.06 -26.23 11.76
N ASN A 110 -12.30 -26.12 13.08
CA ASN A 110 -11.50 -26.74 14.15
C ASN A 110 -9.99 -26.42 14.05
N ARG A 111 -9.64 -25.17 13.64
CA ARG A 111 -8.25 -24.73 13.47
C ARG A 111 -7.69 -23.97 14.67
N ALA A 112 -8.54 -23.54 15.62
CA ALA A 112 -8.08 -22.75 16.76
C ALA A 112 -7.05 -23.50 17.60
N ARG A 113 -7.19 -24.83 17.72
CA ARG A 113 -6.22 -25.66 18.46
C ARG A 113 -4.83 -25.66 17.82
N SER A 114 -4.73 -25.78 16.50
CA SER A 114 -3.45 -25.80 15.78
C SER A 114 -2.79 -24.44 15.68
N ALA A 115 -3.58 -23.34 15.72
CA ALA A 115 -3.10 -21.96 15.68
C ALA A 115 -3.04 -21.31 17.08
N ARG A 116 -3.03 -22.11 18.14
CA ARG A 116 -3.09 -21.60 19.52
C ARG A 116 -1.96 -20.64 19.88
N PRO A 117 -0.69 -20.89 19.53
CA PRO A 117 0.39 -19.96 19.83
C PRO A 117 0.20 -18.58 19.19
N GLU A 118 -0.25 -18.55 17.92
CA GLU A 118 -0.50 -17.32 17.17
C GLU A 118 -1.72 -16.57 17.72
N ILE A 119 -2.75 -17.30 18.13
CA ILE A 119 -3.93 -16.74 18.80
C ILE A 119 -3.54 -16.10 20.13
N GLU A 120 -2.81 -16.80 21.00
CA GLU A 120 -2.33 -16.28 22.28
C GLU A 120 -1.42 -15.05 22.08
N PHE A 121 -0.54 -15.10 21.08
CA PHE A 121 0.29 -13.96 20.70
C PHE A 121 -0.57 -12.75 20.32
N ALA A 122 -1.59 -12.92 19.49
CA ALA A 122 -2.46 -11.82 19.07
C ALA A 122 -3.31 -11.29 20.25
N LEU A 123 -3.90 -12.18 21.05
CA LEU A 123 -4.75 -11.79 22.18
C LEU A 123 -3.95 -11.05 23.26
N SER A 124 -2.70 -11.44 23.54
CA SER A 124 -1.84 -10.74 24.51
C SER A 124 -1.52 -9.29 24.11
N ARG A 125 -1.78 -8.91 22.86
CA ARG A 125 -1.57 -7.57 22.31
C ARG A 125 -2.84 -6.74 22.16
N ALA A 126 -3.94 -7.17 22.76
CA ALA A 126 -5.23 -6.46 22.73
C ALA A 126 -5.10 -4.96 23.09
N GLY A 127 -4.22 -4.61 24.03
CA GLY A 127 -3.95 -3.23 24.43
C GLY A 127 -3.36 -2.34 23.32
N LEU A 128 -2.79 -2.94 22.26
CA LEU A 128 -2.19 -2.18 21.16
C LEU A 128 -3.17 -1.83 20.04
N VAL A 129 -4.28 -2.56 19.91
CA VAL A 129 -5.18 -2.44 18.74
C VAL A 129 -5.83 -1.07 18.57
N GLY A 130 -5.92 -0.29 19.65
CA GLY A 130 -6.51 1.06 19.59
C GLY A 130 -5.50 2.19 19.45
N VAL A 131 -4.20 1.93 19.61
CA VAL A 131 -3.19 3.00 19.81
C VAL A 131 -3.16 3.99 18.65
N ILE A 132 -3.07 3.51 17.41
CA ILE A 132 -3.03 4.38 16.22
C ILE A 132 -4.37 5.09 16.02
N LEU A 133 -5.47 4.33 16.10
CA LEU A 133 -6.82 4.89 15.91
C LEU A 133 -7.14 5.99 16.92
N ASP A 134 -6.77 5.80 18.20
CA ASP A 134 -6.96 6.80 19.23
C ASP A 134 -6.08 8.03 19.05
N ALA A 135 -4.85 7.83 18.60
CA ALA A 135 -3.94 8.91 18.31
C ALA A 135 -4.43 9.76 17.12
N MET A 136 -4.98 9.12 16.09
CA MET A 136 -5.61 9.81 14.95
C MET A 136 -6.87 10.56 15.41
N ALA A 137 -7.76 9.90 16.17
CA ALA A 137 -8.97 10.53 16.70
C ALA A 137 -8.69 11.75 17.59
N LYS A 138 -7.56 11.76 18.29
CA LYS A 138 -7.08 12.87 19.12
C LYS A 138 -6.26 13.92 18.33
N GLY A 139 -6.14 13.78 17.03
CA GLY A 139 -5.37 14.69 16.17
C GLY A 139 -3.84 14.63 16.38
N LYS A 140 -3.34 13.63 17.11
CA LYS A 140 -1.88 13.45 17.31
C LYS A 140 -1.17 12.88 16.10
N ILE A 141 -1.89 12.10 15.28
CA ILE A 141 -1.42 11.55 14.01
C ILE A 141 -2.34 12.10 12.93
N PRO A 142 -1.83 12.87 11.96
CA PRO A 142 -2.65 13.42 10.90
C PRO A 142 -3.07 12.33 9.90
N GLU A 143 -4.29 12.47 9.38
CA GLU A 143 -4.70 11.74 8.18
C GLU A 143 -3.86 12.20 6.97
N ARG A 144 -3.47 11.27 6.11
CA ARG A 144 -2.71 11.50 4.89
C ARG A 144 -3.29 10.66 3.77
N VAL A 145 -2.92 10.97 2.54
CA VAL A 145 -3.06 10.02 1.42
C VAL A 145 -1.92 9.02 1.54
N THR A 146 -2.26 7.76 1.70
CA THR A 146 -1.32 6.65 1.91
C THR A 146 -1.56 5.56 0.88
N HIS A 147 -0.57 4.72 0.65
CA HIS A 147 -0.69 3.59 -0.26
C HIS A 147 -1.56 2.48 0.32
N ASN A 148 -1.42 2.23 1.62
CA ASN A 148 -2.13 1.22 2.41
C ASN A 148 -1.85 -0.26 2.07
N ASP A 149 -1.00 -0.54 1.09
CA ASP A 149 -0.52 -1.88 0.73
C ASP A 149 0.94 -1.77 0.27
N THR A 150 1.82 -1.41 1.21
CA THR A 150 3.23 -1.10 0.95
C THR A 150 4.10 -2.34 0.92
N LYS A 151 3.62 -3.38 0.24
CA LYS A 151 4.38 -4.59 -0.01
C LYS A 151 5.59 -4.31 -0.90
N PHE A 152 6.64 -5.09 -0.70
CA PHE A 152 7.86 -4.94 -1.49
C PHE A 152 7.62 -5.14 -3.00
N ASN A 153 6.76 -6.06 -3.38
CA ASN A 153 6.42 -6.31 -4.79
C ASN A 153 5.62 -5.17 -5.45
N ASN A 154 5.14 -4.19 -4.68
CA ASN A 154 4.54 -2.95 -5.20
C ASN A 154 5.57 -1.85 -5.50
N VAL A 155 6.86 -2.18 -5.42
CA VAL A 155 7.96 -1.32 -5.87
C VAL A 155 8.66 -1.97 -7.06
N MET A 156 8.68 -1.28 -8.18
CA MET A 156 9.47 -1.68 -9.36
C MET A 156 10.90 -1.19 -9.22
N LEU A 157 11.85 -2.12 -9.28
CA LEU A 157 13.28 -1.86 -9.22
C LEU A 157 13.87 -1.89 -10.63
N ASP A 158 14.78 -0.96 -10.91
CA ASP A 158 15.57 -0.95 -12.15
C ASP A 158 16.44 -2.21 -12.24
N THR A 159 16.37 -2.92 -13.37
CA THR A 159 17.08 -4.20 -13.54
C THR A 159 18.60 -4.07 -13.61
N LEU A 160 19.12 -2.87 -13.91
CA LEU A 160 20.55 -2.62 -14.05
C LEU A 160 21.15 -2.02 -12.77
N THR A 161 20.43 -1.07 -12.14
CA THR A 161 20.96 -0.33 -10.99
C THR A 161 20.43 -0.81 -9.64
N GLY A 162 19.29 -1.55 -9.63
CA GLY A 162 18.59 -1.94 -8.41
C GLY A 162 17.83 -0.81 -7.72
N GLU A 163 17.85 0.41 -8.28
CA GLU A 163 17.15 1.55 -7.71
C GLU A 163 15.63 1.43 -7.89
N ALA A 164 14.88 1.88 -6.90
CA ALA A 164 13.43 2.00 -7.03
C ALA A 164 13.04 3.03 -8.09
N LYS A 165 12.11 2.68 -8.98
CA LYS A 165 11.63 3.54 -10.06
C LYS A 165 10.17 3.92 -9.90
N CYS A 166 9.29 2.98 -9.64
CA CYS A 166 7.85 3.22 -9.62
C CYS A 166 7.16 2.46 -8.49
N VAL A 167 6.25 3.14 -7.81
CA VAL A 167 5.28 2.50 -6.92
C VAL A 167 4.04 2.16 -7.76
N VAL A 168 3.57 0.93 -7.63
CA VAL A 168 2.46 0.37 -8.42
C VAL A 168 1.35 -0.14 -7.51
N ASP A 169 0.27 -0.68 -8.10
CA ASP A 169 -0.91 -1.18 -7.38
C ASP A 169 -1.58 -0.09 -6.53
N LEU A 170 -2.03 0.96 -7.20
CA LEU A 170 -2.58 2.16 -6.56
C LEU A 170 -4.06 2.03 -6.13
N ASP A 171 -4.65 0.84 -6.18
CA ASP A 171 -6.08 0.64 -5.93
C ASP A 171 -6.46 0.79 -4.45
N THR A 172 -5.48 0.68 -3.57
CA THR A 172 -5.61 0.91 -2.12
C THR A 172 -5.22 2.33 -1.69
N VAL A 173 -4.85 3.21 -2.64
CA VAL A 173 -4.50 4.61 -2.34
C VAL A 173 -5.73 5.37 -1.88
N MET A 174 -5.81 5.66 -0.59
CA MET A 174 -6.95 6.28 0.07
C MET A 174 -6.50 6.97 1.36
N PRO A 175 -7.40 7.65 2.12
CA PRO A 175 -7.05 8.23 3.41
C PRO A 175 -6.57 7.19 4.42
N GLY A 176 -5.49 7.50 5.11
CA GLY A 176 -4.87 6.65 6.13
C GLY A 176 -3.88 7.43 6.98
N CYS A 177 -2.86 6.77 7.49
CA CYS A 177 -1.75 7.45 8.14
C CYS A 177 -0.41 6.83 7.70
N ALA A 178 0.65 7.64 7.72
CA ALA A 178 1.98 7.20 7.29
C ALA A 178 2.51 5.99 8.07
N LEU A 179 2.04 5.77 9.30
CA LEU A 179 2.44 4.63 10.11
C LEU A 179 1.86 3.31 9.62
N TYR A 180 0.72 3.32 8.91
CA TYR A 180 0.20 2.11 8.25
C TYR A 180 1.13 1.66 7.14
N ASP A 181 1.52 2.57 6.26
CA ASP A 181 2.48 2.29 5.19
C ASP A 181 3.83 1.83 5.75
N PHE A 182 4.34 2.53 6.78
CA PHE A 182 5.59 2.16 7.42
C PHE A 182 5.53 0.75 8.02
N GLY A 183 4.47 0.44 8.78
CA GLY A 183 4.31 -0.86 9.42
C GLY A 183 4.17 -2.01 8.44
N ASP A 184 3.42 -1.80 7.36
CA ASP A 184 3.24 -2.80 6.31
C ASP A 184 4.51 -3.03 5.51
N MET A 185 5.22 -1.96 5.14
CA MET A 185 6.53 -2.05 4.49
C MET A 185 7.54 -2.82 5.36
N VAL A 186 7.64 -2.51 6.67
CA VAL A 186 8.55 -3.23 7.59
C VAL A 186 8.16 -4.71 7.64
N ARG A 187 6.88 -5.02 7.77
CA ARG A 187 6.38 -6.40 7.78
C ARG A 187 6.86 -7.19 6.58
N THR A 188 6.74 -6.63 5.37
CA THR A 188 7.06 -7.34 4.13
C THR A 188 8.56 -7.35 3.83
N THR A 189 9.31 -6.31 4.21
CA THR A 189 10.75 -6.24 3.94
C THR A 189 11.60 -7.01 4.95
N THR A 190 11.05 -7.36 6.12
CA THR A 190 11.76 -8.10 7.16
C THR A 190 11.26 -9.53 7.35
N SER A 191 10.18 -9.92 6.70
CA SER A 191 9.69 -11.30 6.74
C SER A 191 10.52 -12.19 5.82
N PRO A 192 11.02 -13.35 6.31
CA PRO A 192 11.73 -14.31 5.45
C PRO A 192 10.76 -15.19 4.65
N THR A 193 9.45 -15.09 4.90
CA THR A 193 8.45 -15.92 4.23
C THR A 193 7.80 -15.15 3.10
N LEU A 194 7.64 -15.84 1.95
CA LEU A 194 6.75 -15.38 0.87
C LEU A 194 5.29 -15.40 1.38
N GLU A 195 4.52 -14.43 1.01
CA GLU A 195 3.07 -14.37 1.29
C GLU A 195 2.27 -15.21 0.32
#